data_7d9e5bf61439d3c380019f94b7c918f8
#
_entry.id   7d9e5bf61439d3c380019f94b7c918f8
#
_cell.length_a   1.000
_cell.length_b   1.000
_cell.length_c   1.000
_cell.angle_alpha   90.00
_cell.angle_beta   90.00
_cell.angle_gamma   90.00
#
_symmetry.space_group_name_H-M   'P 1'
#
loop_
_entity.id
_entity.type
_entity.pdbx_description
1 polymer ?
#
loop_
_entity_poly.entity_id
_entity_poly.type
_entity_poly.pdbx_seq_one_letter_code
_entity_poly.pdbx_strand_id
1 'polypeptide(L)'
;VKQEIAAIKLCLPSDFLDTFPEVHVFYLLIDEIDKADTEIEHALLELLSDFAITIPEYGVIQCKEEDRPIVFLTSNNYRELSQPMLRRCCYLYIEHKSYEEILAIITARVDASDEFRQRVAAGLEALQKANLKHMVSISEGIEWARSLRTVFGCETAADIEGALPYAVGALAKDRADEKKILHTLKSVPAAGV
;
A
#
# COMPACT_ATOMS: atom_id res chain seq x y z
N VAL A 1 -11.38 -0.52 -0.17
CA VAL A 1 -10.64 -1.30 -1.18
C VAL A 1 -9.45 -1.90 -0.47
N LYS A 2 -9.41 -3.22 -0.37
CA LYS A 2 -8.31 -3.94 0.25
C LYS A 2 -7.16 -3.98 -0.75
N GLN A 3 -5.99 -3.53 -0.34
CA GLN A 3 -4.79 -3.59 -1.15
C GLN A 3 -4.28 -5.05 -1.14
N GLU A 4 -4.34 -5.72 -2.27
CA GLU A 4 -3.86 -7.09 -2.43
C GLU A 4 -2.52 -7.03 -3.16
N ILE A 5 -1.48 -7.56 -2.56
CA ILE A 5 -0.20 -7.75 -3.24
C ILE A 5 -0.06 -9.23 -3.54
N ALA A 6 -0.06 -9.57 -4.83
CA ALA A 6 0.34 -10.88 -5.26
C ALA A 6 1.86 -10.87 -5.48
N ALA A 7 2.60 -11.52 -4.61
CA ALA A 7 4.02 -11.71 -4.79
C ALA A 7 4.27 -13.10 -5.36
N ILE A 8 4.83 -13.17 -6.55
CA ILE A 8 5.44 -14.42 -7.01
C ILE A 8 6.81 -14.48 -6.37
N LYS A 9 6.90 -15.13 -5.23
CA LYS A 9 8.15 -15.68 -4.76
C LYS A 9 8.32 -17.02 -5.48
N LEU A 10 9.19 -17.09 -6.48
CA LEU A 10 9.84 -18.37 -6.72
C LEU A 10 10.44 -18.75 -5.37
N CYS A 11 9.95 -19.86 -4.76
CA CYS A 11 10.42 -20.32 -3.47
C CYS A 11 11.87 -20.81 -3.65
N LEU A 12 12.79 -19.85 -3.62
CA LEU A 12 14.17 -20.19 -3.31
C LEU A 12 14.22 -20.38 -1.80
N PRO A 13 14.75 -21.50 -1.30
CA PRO A 13 15.02 -21.69 0.12
C PRO A 13 15.82 -20.49 0.66
N SER A 14 15.55 -20.04 1.88
CA SER A 14 16.24 -18.91 2.50
C SER A 14 17.77 -19.06 2.54
N ASP A 15 18.23 -20.29 2.62
CA ASP A 15 19.61 -20.73 2.62
C ASP A 15 20.27 -20.76 1.22
N PHE A 16 19.48 -20.68 0.15
CA PHE A 16 20.02 -20.65 -1.21
C PHE A 16 20.86 -19.39 -1.49
N LEU A 17 20.41 -18.23 -1.02
CA LEU A 17 21.14 -16.97 -1.16
C LEU A 17 22.44 -16.95 -0.35
N ASP A 18 22.46 -17.62 0.81
CA ASP A 18 23.65 -17.73 1.65
C ASP A 18 24.69 -18.72 1.08
N THR A 19 24.22 -19.69 0.29
CA THR A 19 25.09 -20.72 -0.31
C THR A 19 25.80 -20.22 -1.58
N PHE A 20 25.24 -19.19 -2.26
CA PHE A 20 25.78 -18.66 -3.52
C PHE A 20 25.90 -17.12 -3.45
N PRO A 21 26.92 -16.58 -2.77
CA PRO A 21 27.08 -15.14 -2.57
C PRO A 21 27.32 -14.34 -3.87
N GLU A 22 27.62 -15.01 -4.98
CA GLU A 22 27.83 -14.38 -6.30
C GLU A 22 26.58 -14.46 -7.21
N VAL A 23 25.48 -15.00 -6.73
CA VAL A 23 24.25 -15.06 -7.54
C VAL A 23 23.60 -13.68 -7.60
N HIS A 24 23.60 -13.09 -8.77
CA HIS A 24 22.84 -11.86 -9.03
C HIS A 24 21.35 -12.20 -9.14
N VAL A 25 20.58 -11.83 -8.12
CA VAL A 25 19.11 -12.00 -8.16
C VAL A 25 18.49 -10.74 -8.76
N PHE A 26 17.81 -10.89 -9.89
CA PHE A 26 17.03 -9.81 -10.50
C PHE A 26 15.63 -9.77 -9.87
N TYR A 27 15.14 -8.56 -9.57
CA TYR A 27 13.79 -8.33 -9.08
C TYR A 27 13.01 -7.55 -10.13
N LEU A 28 11.85 -8.06 -10.52
CA LEU A 28 10.92 -7.37 -11.43
C LEU A 28 9.66 -7.01 -10.65
N LEU A 29 9.39 -5.73 -10.50
CA LEU A 29 8.14 -5.23 -9.91
C LEU A 29 7.20 -4.78 -11.02
N ILE A 30 6.00 -5.35 -11.08
CA ILE A 30 4.90 -4.94 -11.94
C ILE A 30 3.80 -4.39 -11.03
N ASP A 31 3.71 -3.07 -10.98
CA ASP A 31 2.82 -2.37 -10.07
C ASP A 31 1.42 -2.19 -10.69
N GLU A 32 0.38 -2.30 -9.86
CA GLU A 32 -1.03 -2.09 -10.24
C GLU A 32 -1.49 -2.92 -11.45
N ILE A 33 -1.16 -4.21 -11.48
CA ILE A 33 -1.51 -5.13 -12.57
C ILE A 33 -3.02 -5.19 -12.85
N ASP A 34 -3.85 -4.95 -11.86
CA ASP A 34 -5.30 -4.88 -11.97
C ASP A 34 -5.82 -3.68 -12.80
N LYS A 35 -4.95 -2.74 -13.16
CA LYS A 35 -5.25 -1.65 -14.11
C LYS A 35 -4.85 -1.97 -15.54
N ALA A 36 -4.06 -3.01 -15.75
CA ALA A 36 -3.67 -3.46 -17.09
C ALA A 36 -4.87 -4.08 -17.82
N ASP A 37 -4.86 -4.00 -19.14
CA ASP A 37 -5.86 -4.69 -19.96
C ASP A 37 -5.59 -6.19 -20.07
N THR A 38 -6.54 -6.91 -20.65
CA THR A 38 -6.47 -8.38 -20.77
C THR A 38 -5.33 -8.83 -21.68
N GLU A 39 -4.93 -8.02 -22.66
CA GLU A 39 -3.85 -8.37 -23.60
C GLU A 39 -2.50 -8.34 -22.88
N ILE A 40 -2.26 -7.34 -22.03
CA ILE A 40 -1.07 -7.25 -21.18
C ILE A 40 -1.05 -8.42 -20.17
N GLU A 41 -2.20 -8.75 -19.60
CA GLU A 41 -2.29 -9.90 -18.69
C GLU A 41 -1.93 -11.22 -19.39
N HIS A 42 -2.36 -11.42 -20.63
CA HIS A 42 -2.00 -12.61 -21.44
C HIS A 42 -0.49 -12.65 -21.75
N ALA A 43 0.12 -11.52 -22.10
CA ALA A 43 1.58 -11.46 -22.32
C ALA A 43 2.36 -11.80 -21.05
N LEU A 44 1.86 -11.35 -19.89
CA LEU A 44 2.46 -11.67 -18.59
C LEU A 44 2.29 -13.16 -18.23
N LEU A 45 1.26 -13.84 -18.67
CA LEU A 45 1.13 -15.28 -18.44
C LEU A 45 2.28 -16.08 -19.07
N GLU A 46 2.73 -15.70 -20.28
CA GLU A 46 3.90 -16.30 -20.91
C GLU A 46 5.17 -16.00 -20.10
N LEU A 47 5.37 -14.74 -19.73
CA LEU A 47 6.51 -14.34 -18.91
C LEU A 47 6.58 -15.10 -17.58
N LEU A 48 5.45 -15.25 -16.91
CA LEU A 48 5.38 -15.91 -15.59
C LEU A 48 5.48 -17.42 -15.64
N SER A 49 5.13 -18.06 -16.80
CA SER A 49 5.22 -19.51 -16.97
C SER A 49 6.60 -19.94 -17.46
N ASP A 50 7.05 -19.29 -18.53
CA ASP A 50 8.18 -19.77 -19.31
C ASP A 50 9.40 -18.84 -19.23
N PHE A 51 9.24 -17.69 -18.55
CA PHE A 51 10.23 -16.60 -18.53
C PHE A 51 10.63 -16.19 -19.94
N ALA A 52 9.63 -16.12 -20.81
CA ALA A 52 9.76 -15.81 -22.24
C ALA A 52 8.76 -14.73 -22.64
N ILE A 53 9.06 -14.04 -23.71
CA ILE A 53 8.17 -13.08 -24.38
C ILE A 53 8.23 -13.36 -25.88
N THR A 54 7.06 -13.57 -26.48
CA THR A 54 6.93 -13.71 -27.94
C THR A 54 6.67 -12.34 -28.57
N ILE A 55 7.59 -11.88 -29.41
CA ILE A 55 7.45 -10.66 -30.20
C ILE A 55 7.16 -11.07 -31.64
N PRO A 56 5.99 -10.71 -32.24
CA PRO A 56 5.54 -11.24 -33.52
C PRO A 56 6.57 -11.19 -34.66
N GLU A 57 7.33 -10.11 -34.78
CA GLU A 57 8.31 -9.94 -35.87
C GLU A 57 9.74 -10.34 -35.45
N TYR A 58 9.97 -10.67 -34.21
CA TYR A 58 11.31 -10.94 -33.67
C TYR A 58 11.50 -12.40 -33.21
N GLY A 59 10.39 -13.10 -32.92
CA GLY A 59 10.41 -14.43 -32.34
C GLY A 59 10.36 -14.43 -30.82
N VAL A 60 10.74 -15.55 -30.22
CA VAL A 60 10.72 -15.74 -28.76
C VAL A 60 12.02 -15.28 -28.13
N ILE A 61 11.92 -14.36 -27.17
CA ILE A 61 13.01 -13.99 -26.30
C ILE A 61 12.80 -14.74 -24.97
N GLN A 62 13.73 -15.64 -24.65
CA GLN A 62 13.66 -16.44 -23.43
C GLN A 62 14.81 -16.11 -22.49
N CYS A 63 14.46 -15.95 -21.22
CA CYS A 63 15.44 -15.77 -20.15
C CYS A 63 16.11 -17.12 -19.83
N LYS A 64 17.42 -17.11 -19.63
CA LYS A 64 18.14 -18.28 -19.13
C LYS A 64 17.70 -18.58 -17.70
N GLU A 65 17.79 -19.85 -17.31
CA GLU A 65 17.35 -20.30 -15.99
C GLU A 65 18.08 -19.58 -14.83
N GLU A 66 19.38 -19.35 -15.02
CA GLU A 66 20.24 -18.63 -14.08
C GLU A 66 19.92 -17.13 -13.92
N ASP A 67 19.29 -16.53 -14.94
CA ASP A 67 18.96 -15.10 -14.99
C ASP A 67 17.48 -14.81 -14.68
N ARG A 68 16.70 -15.82 -14.32
CA ARG A 68 15.26 -15.64 -14.06
C ARG A 68 15.01 -14.69 -12.90
N PRO A 69 14.21 -13.63 -13.09
CA PRO A 69 13.91 -12.68 -12.03
C PRO A 69 12.93 -13.25 -11.00
N ILE A 70 12.98 -12.73 -9.78
CA ILE A 70 11.87 -12.82 -8.85
C ILE A 70 10.87 -11.73 -9.24
N VAL A 71 9.65 -12.13 -9.60
CA VAL A 71 8.62 -11.21 -10.04
C VAL A 71 7.65 -10.89 -8.90
N PHE A 72 7.42 -9.60 -8.67
CA PHE A 72 6.42 -9.08 -7.75
C PHE A 72 5.32 -8.40 -8.55
N LEU A 73 4.07 -8.81 -8.30
CA LEU A 73 2.90 -8.15 -8.85
C LEU A 73 2.16 -7.46 -7.71
N THR A 74 1.79 -6.20 -7.87
CA THR A 74 0.91 -5.53 -6.91
C THR A 74 -0.47 -5.32 -7.51
N SER A 75 -1.49 -5.36 -6.67
CA SER A 75 -2.88 -5.11 -7.06
C SER A 75 -3.62 -4.40 -5.94
N ASN A 76 -4.43 -3.41 -6.30
CA ASN A 76 -5.37 -2.74 -5.41
C ASN A 76 -6.79 -3.35 -5.52
N ASN A 77 -6.91 -4.49 -6.19
CA ASN A 77 -8.17 -5.17 -6.45
C ASN A 77 -9.21 -4.28 -7.18
N TYR A 78 -8.74 -3.44 -8.11
CA TYR A 78 -9.62 -2.63 -8.96
C TYR A 78 -10.49 -3.51 -9.88
N ARG A 79 -9.91 -4.59 -10.40
CA ARG A 79 -10.60 -5.71 -11.05
C ARG A 79 -10.02 -7.04 -10.59
N GLU A 80 -10.80 -8.10 -10.71
CA GLU A 80 -10.30 -9.45 -10.48
C GLU A 80 -9.28 -9.85 -11.55
N LEU A 81 -8.15 -10.41 -11.11
CA LEU A 81 -7.17 -11.00 -11.99
C LEU A 81 -7.69 -12.37 -12.49
N SER A 82 -7.26 -12.75 -13.68
CA SER A 82 -7.67 -14.03 -14.24
C SER A 82 -7.20 -15.22 -13.39
N GLN A 83 -7.98 -16.30 -13.41
CA GLN A 83 -7.64 -17.54 -12.71
C GLN A 83 -6.27 -18.11 -13.14
N PRO A 84 -5.88 -18.07 -14.44
CA PRO A 84 -4.55 -18.46 -14.87
C PRO A 84 -3.44 -17.64 -14.22
N MET A 85 -3.63 -16.32 -14.05
CA MET A 85 -2.68 -15.43 -13.37
C MET A 85 -2.54 -15.80 -11.89
N LEU A 86 -3.65 -15.90 -11.18
CA LEU A 86 -3.67 -16.24 -9.74
C LEU A 86 -3.00 -17.59 -9.45
N ARG A 87 -3.17 -18.60 -10.33
CA ARG A 87 -2.54 -19.92 -10.15
C ARG A 87 -1.02 -19.92 -10.28
N ARG A 88 -0.44 -18.89 -10.90
CA ARG A 88 1.01 -18.73 -11.06
C ARG A 88 1.64 -17.89 -9.96
N CYS A 89 0.82 -17.32 -9.09
CA CYS A 89 1.25 -16.42 -8.05
C CYS A 89 1.13 -17.05 -6.66
N CYS A 90 2.11 -16.76 -5.80
CA CYS A 90 1.92 -16.91 -4.36
C CYS A 90 1.20 -15.66 -3.87
N TYR A 91 -0.01 -15.83 -3.35
CA TYR A 91 -0.83 -14.73 -2.88
C TYR A 91 -0.38 -14.25 -1.49
N LEU A 92 -0.15 -12.96 -1.37
CA LEU A 92 0.08 -12.29 -0.09
C LEU A 92 -0.91 -11.14 0.06
N TYR A 93 -1.77 -11.25 1.05
CA TYR A 93 -2.67 -10.17 1.44
C TYR A 93 -1.98 -9.27 2.48
N ILE A 94 -1.95 -7.96 2.23
CA ILE A 94 -1.48 -6.98 3.20
C ILE A 94 -2.68 -6.38 3.89
N GLU A 95 -2.83 -6.70 5.17
CA GLU A 95 -3.89 -6.17 6.02
C GLU A 95 -3.70 -4.67 6.30
N HIS A 96 -4.79 -4.04 6.74
CA HIS A 96 -4.70 -2.70 7.29
C HIS A 96 -3.78 -2.68 8.51
N LYS A 97 -3.07 -1.57 8.66
CA LYS A 97 -2.17 -1.39 9.81
C LYS A 97 -2.97 -1.32 11.11
N SER A 98 -2.47 -1.99 12.15
CA SER A 98 -3.00 -1.84 13.50
C SER A 98 -2.70 -0.44 14.05
N TYR A 99 -3.38 -0.07 15.14
CA TYR A 99 -3.10 1.19 15.85
C TYR A 99 -1.61 1.31 16.22
N GLU A 100 -1.02 0.24 16.75
CA GLU A 100 0.38 0.20 17.18
C GLU A 100 1.35 0.40 16.00
N GLU A 101 1.07 -0.22 14.86
CA GLU A 101 1.86 -0.04 13.64
C GLU A 101 1.75 1.39 13.11
N ILE A 102 0.53 1.96 13.09
CA ILE A 102 0.31 3.34 12.67
C ILE A 102 1.04 4.28 13.60
N LEU A 103 0.93 4.09 14.92
CA LEU A 103 1.60 4.91 15.92
C LEU A 103 3.13 4.86 15.75
N ALA A 104 3.70 3.67 15.54
CA ALA A 104 5.13 3.51 15.29
C ALA A 104 5.57 4.26 14.02
N ILE A 105 4.79 4.19 12.93
CA ILE A 105 5.07 4.91 11.70
C ILE A 105 5.00 6.43 11.91
N ILE A 106 3.95 6.93 12.56
CA ILE A 106 3.80 8.36 12.85
C ILE A 106 4.93 8.85 13.76
N THR A 107 5.32 8.07 14.77
CA THR A 107 6.44 8.39 15.66
C THR A 107 7.76 8.52 14.90
N ALA A 108 8.01 7.66 13.95
CA ALA A 108 9.23 7.69 13.13
C ALA A 108 9.25 8.82 12.09
N ARG A 109 8.10 9.39 11.72
CA ARG A 109 7.96 10.30 10.58
C ARG A 109 7.51 11.71 10.93
N VAL A 110 6.95 11.91 12.13
CA VAL A 110 6.40 13.19 12.58
C VAL A 110 6.98 13.56 13.93
N ASP A 111 7.68 14.68 13.97
CA ASP A 111 8.20 15.25 15.21
C ASP A 111 7.08 16.01 15.92
N ALA A 112 6.53 15.42 17.00
CA ALA A 112 5.41 15.94 17.76
C ALA A 112 5.38 15.33 19.17
N SER A 113 4.48 15.82 20.04
CA SER A 113 4.21 15.20 21.34
C SER A 113 3.59 13.80 21.20
N ASP A 114 3.73 12.97 22.21
CA ASP A 114 3.13 11.63 22.21
C ASP A 114 1.60 11.71 22.16
N GLU A 115 0.99 12.67 22.86
CA GLU A 115 -0.46 12.93 22.79
C GLU A 115 -0.93 13.21 21.35
N PHE A 116 -0.21 14.09 20.64
CA PHE A 116 -0.51 14.40 19.26
C PHE A 116 -0.41 13.15 18.35
N ARG A 117 0.69 12.38 18.47
CA ARG A 117 0.93 11.17 17.68
C ARG A 117 -0.14 10.12 17.92
N GLN A 118 -0.51 9.90 19.18
CA GLN A 118 -1.57 8.94 19.55
C GLN A 118 -2.92 9.39 18.99
N ARG A 119 -3.25 10.66 19.06
CA ARG A 119 -4.50 11.20 18.50
C ARG A 119 -4.58 11.04 16.98
N VAL A 120 -3.47 11.31 16.28
CA VAL A 120 -3.37 11.10 14.83
C VAL A 120 -3.51 9.62 14.49
N ALA A 121 -2.78 8.74 15.19
CA ALA A 121 -2.82 7.29 14.95
C ALA A 121 -4.22 6.71 15.15
N ALA A 122 -4.90 7.10 16.24
CA ALA A 122 -6.28 6.69 16.49
C ALA A 122 -7.25 7.19 15.40
N GLY A 123 -7.05 8.42 14.93
CA GLY A 123 -7.82 8.96 13.81
C GLY A 123 -7.63 8.17 12.53
N LEU A 124 -6.40 7.85 12.17
CA LEU A 124 -6.09 7.08 10.96
C LEU A 124 -6.62 5.64 11.04
N GLU A 125 -6.50 4.98 12.19
CA GLU A 125 -7.09 3.65 12.39
C GLU A 125 -8.62 3.69 12.24
N ALA A 126 -9.28 4.69 12.81
CA ALA A 126 -10.73 4.84 12.67
C ALA A 126 -11.14 5.07 11.20
N LEU A 127 -10.33 5.83 10.43
CA LEU A 127 -10.58 6.07 9.02
C LEU A 127 -10.41 4.80 8.17
N GLN A 128 -9.50 3.91 8.51
CA GLN A 128 -9.36 2.61 7.83
C GLN A 128 -10.61 1.73 8.00
N LYS A 129 -11.30 1.86 9.13
CA LYS A 129 -12.54 1.13 9.43
C LYS A 129 -13.79 1.83 8.84
N ALA A 130 -13.65 3.10 8.43
CA ALA A 130 -14.74 3.87 7.84
C ALA A 130 -15.00 3.43 6.40
N ASN A 131 -16.29 3.33 6.03
CA ASN A 131 -16.69 3.02 4.66
C ASN A 131 -16.54 4.26 3.76
N LEU A 132 -15.30 4.61 3.41
CA LEU A 132 -14.96 5.69 2.51
C LEU A 132 -14.94 5.18 1.06
N LYS A 133 -15.28 6.06 0.12
CA LYS A 133 -15.15 5.78 -1.31
C LYS A 133 -13.67 5.72 -1.72
N HIS A 134 -12.87 6.65 -1.16
CA HIS A 134 -11.42 6.69 -1.33
C HIS A 134 -10.78 6.50 0.04
N MET A 135 -10.12 5.36 0.21
CA MET A 135 -9.45 5.04 1.46
C MET A 135 -8.25 5.95 1.67
N VAL A 136 -8.11 6.44 2.90
CA VAL A 136 -6.95 7.24 3.30
C VAL A 136 -5.74 6.33 3.48
N SER A 137 -4.70 6.60 2.70
CA SER A 137 -3.42 5.89 2.82
C SER A 137 -2.61 6.39 4.02
N ILE A 138 -1.68 5.57 4.50
CA ILE A 138 -0.76 5.99 5.58
C ILE A 138 0.10 7.18 5.15
N SER A 139 0.50 7.24 3.89
CA SER A 139 1.28 8.37 3.35
C SER A 139 0.49 9.69 3.44
N GLU A 140 -0.78 9.68 3.05
CA GLU A 140 -1.68 10.83 3.19
C GLU A 140 -1.88 11.20 4.66
N GLY A 141 -1.96 10.20 5.54
CA GLY A 141 -2.03 10.40 6.99
C GLY A 141 -0.78 11.08 7.56
N ILE A 142 0.41 10.74 7.09
CA ILE A 142 1.66 11.40 7.48
C ILE A 142 1.68 12.86 7.02
N GLU A 143 1.30 13.12 5.77
CA GLU A 143 1.23 14.50 5.24
C GLU A 143 0.17 15.33 5.96
N TRP A 144 -0.96 14.74 6.30
CA TRP A 144 -1.97 15.38 7.12
C TRP A 144 -1.44 15.74 8.51
N ALA A 145 -0.77 14.80 9.18
CA ALA A 145 -0.14 15.05 10.49
C ALA A 145 0.90 16.17 10.43
N ARG A 146 1.74 16.18 9.39
CA ARG A 146 2.69 17.27 9.14
C ARG A 146 1.99 18.61 8.95
N SER A 147 0.91 18.63 8.16
CA SER A 147 0.13 19.84 7.92
C SER A 147 -0.52 20.37 9.21
N LEU A 148 -1.04 19.48 10.06
CA LEU A 148 -1.55 19.87 11.38
C LEU A 148 -0.49 20.58 12.22
N ARG A 149 0.76 20.09 12.20
CA ARG A 149 1.88 20.70 12.91
C ARG A 149 2.32 22.03 12.30
N THR A 150 2.57 22.04 10.99
CA THR A 150 3.26 23.16 10.32
C THR A 150 2.33 24.29 9.91
N VAL A 151 1.11 23.97 9.48
CA VAL A 151 0.14 24.95 8.97
C VAL A 151 -0.81 25.41 10.09
N PHE A 152 -1.29 24.47 10.89
CA PHE A 152 -2.28 24.77 11.95
C PHE A 152 -1.67 24.93 13.33
N GLY A 153 -0.37 24.62 13.50
CA GLY A 153 0.33 24.80 14.78
C GLY A 153 -0.18 23.90 15.91
N CYS A 154 -0.79 22.75 15.57
CA CYS A 154 -1.35 21.84 16.57
C CYS A 154 -0.26 21.14 17.37
N GLU A 155 -0.35 21.22 18.70
CA GLU A 155 0.56 20.58 19.66
C GLU A 155 -0.15 19.48 20.46
N THR A 156 -1.44 19.63 20.71
CA THR A 156 -2.28 18.76 21.55
C THR A 156 -3.43 18.14 20.76
N ALA A 157 -4.09 17.16 21.36
CA ALA A 157 -5.31 16.56 20.79
C ALA A 157 -6.44 17.60 20.63
N ALA A 158 -6.56 18.54 21.56
CA ALA A 158 -7.56 19.61 21.50
C ALA A 158 -7.34 20.57 20.32
N ASP A 159 -6.07 20.88 20.02
CA ASP A 159 -5.72 21.71 18.85
C ASP A 159 -6.13 21.02 17.55
N ILE A 160 -5.91 19.71 17.47
CA ILE A 160 -6.32 18.90 16.32
C ILE A 160 -7.83 19.00 16.12
N GLU A 161 -8.62 18.86 17.18
CA GLU A 161 -10.09 18.96 17.08
C GLU A 161 -10.54 20.32 16.54
N GLY A 162 -9.91 21.39 16.99
CA GLY A 162 -10.16 22.75 16.48
C GLY A 162 -9.80 22.91 15.01
N ALA A 163 -8.74 22.25 14.55
CA ALA A 163 -8.24 22.32 13.18
C ALA A 163 -9.00 21.39 12.20
N LEU A 164 -9.67 20.35 12.68
CA LEU A 164 -10.31 19.33 11.82
C LEU A 164 -11.17 19.92 10.68
N PRO A 165 -12.04 20.93 10.89
CA PRO A 165 -12.89 21.45 9.81
C PRO A 165 -12.09 22.01 8.63
N TYR A 166 -10.87 22.44 8.86
CA TYR A 166 -10.01 23.06 7.85
C TYR A 166 -8.97 22.07 7.30
N ALA A 167 -8.53 21.12 8.13
CA ALA A 167 -7.47 20.17 7.80
C ALA A 167 -7.98 18.90 7.08
N VAL A 168 -9.27 18.61 7.15
CA VAL A 168 -9.88 17.41 6.57
C VAL A 168 -9.69 17.32 5.05
N GLY A 169 -9.60 18.45 4.36
CA GLY A 169 -9.39 18.50 2.91
C GLY A 169 -8.07 17.85 2.44
N ALA A 170 -7.09 17.70 3.32
CA ALA A 170 -5.85 16.97 2.99
C ALA A 170 -6.07 15.44 2.86
N LEU A 171 -7.09 14.91 3.51
CA LEU A 171 -7.45 13.49 3.48
C LEU A 171 -8.58 13.17 2.50
N ALA A 172 -9.48 14.12 2.27
CA ALA A 172 -10.65 13.93 1.43
C ALA A 172 -10.30 14.07 -0.05
N LYS A 173 -10.86 13.19 -0.89
CA LYS A 173 -10.76 13.27 -2.36
C LYS A 173 -12.08 13.68 -3.01
N ASP A 174 -13.18 13.62 -2.27
CA ASP A 174 -14.48 14.13 -2.67
C ASP A 174 -15.28 14.66 -1.47
N ARG A 175 -16.38 15.39 -1.77
CA ARG A 175 -17.21 16.05 -0.76
C ARG A 175 -18.02 15.07 0.11
N ALA A 176 -18.27 13.85 -0.39
CA ALA A 176 -19.00 12.84 0.38
C ALA A 176 -18.09 12.23 1.44
N ASP A 177 -16.85 11.92 1.05
CA ASP A 177 -15.82 11.41 1.96
C ASP A 177 -15.41 12.48 2.97
N GLU A 178 -15.30 13.77 2.57
CA GLU A 178 -14.99 14.88 3.50
C GLU A 178 -15.91 14.88 4.73
N LYS A 179 -17.22 14.77 4.53
CA LYS A 179 -18.19 14.74 5.63
C LYS A 179 -18.01 13.50 6.52
N LYS A 180 -17.78 12.34 5.90
CA LYS A 180 -17.59 11.09 6.64
C LYS A 180 -16.27 11.12 7.44
N ILE A 181 -15.18 11.56 6.83
CA ILE A 181 -13.88 11.71 7.47
C ILE A 181 -14.00 12.65 8.68
N LEU A 182 -14.60 13.83 8.50
CA LEU A 182 -14.80 14.78 9.58
C LEU A 182 -15.64 14.20 10.72
N HIS A 183 -16.72 13.49 10.40
CA HIS A 183 -17.55 12.83 11.41
C HIS A 183 -16.77 11.74 12.15
N THR A 184 -16.05 10.87 11.43
CA THR A 184 -15.25 9.80 12.02
C THR A 184 -14.17 10.36 12.94
N LEU A 185 -13.41 11.37 12.50
CA LEU A 185 -12.35 11.96 13.30
C LEU A 185 -12.87 12.64 14.57
N LYS A 186 -14.05 13.28 14.53
CA LYS A 186 -14.71 13.86 15.72
C LYS A 186 -15.23 12.79 16.69
N SER A 187 -15.51 11.59 16.25
CA SER A 187 -15.98 10.49 17.12
C SER A 187 -14.83 9.79 17.87
N VAL A 188 -13.57 10.02 17.45
CA VAL A 188 -12.40 9.45 18.12
C VAL A 188 -12.09 10.25 19.39
N PRO A 189 -11.98 9.62 20.57
CA PRO A 189 -11.67 10.32 21.81
C PRO A 189 -10.35 11.11 21.74
N ALA A 190 -10.29 12.24 22.44
CA ALA A 190 -9.10 13.08 22.50
C ALA A 190 -7.94 12.41 23.25
N ALA A 191 -8.23 11.51 24.19
CA ALA A 191 -7.23 10.71 24.92
C ALA A 191 -7.27 9.26 24.41
N GLY A 192 -6.10 8.70 24.10
CA GLY A 192 -5.96 7.26 23.87
C GLY A 192 -6.39 6.49 25.12
N VAL A 193 -7.16 5.43 24.90
CA VAL A 193 -7.51 4.45 25.96
C VAL A 193 -6.28 3.62 26.30
#